data_b6b02f55060e1230dccbf987bdb13fdc
#
_entry.id   b6b02f55060e1230dccbf987bdb13fdc
#
_cell.length_a   1.000
_cell.length_b   1.000
_cell.length_c   1.000
_cell.angle_alpha   90.00
_cell.angle_beta   90.00
_cell.angle_gamma   90.00
#
_symmetry.space_group_name_H-M   'P 1'
#
loop_
_entity.id
_entity.type
_entity.pdbx_description
1 polymer ?
#
loop_
_entity_poly.entity_id
_entity_poly.type
_entity_poly.pdbx_seq_one_letter_code
_entity_poly.pdbx_strand_id
1 'polypeptide(L)'
;MSNPPLLESLAFDLILAKCKLIAEAWDAGGLYQVGSFPAFGRWAEWNGKYRDTIRKFLIGEPGQVGDMAQRLQGSPDLYASANRGATASINFITCHDGFTLFDLVSYNWKHNEANGENNHDGANDNYSWNCGWEGLTDNSEINALRHRQIKNALSILMVSQGVPMILMGDEVGRTQNGNNNTYCHDHKINWLDWNLLKSNADLLRFFQNCIAFRNAHPILRNKNHFRNVDYVGSGYADITWHGTQAWNADWSDSSRSLAFMLCGKHAKEGTVTDNSRFAHFFKS
;
A
#
# COMPACT_ATOMS: atom_id res chain seq x y z
N MET A 1 21.62 -7.01 17.19
CA MET A 1 21.82 -5.98 18.22
C MET A 1 20.49 -5.28 18.43
N SER A 2 19.99 -5.19 19.67
CA SER A 2 18.70 -4.53 19.97
C SER A 2 18.73 -3.01 19.75
N ASN A 3 19.89 -2.36 19.90
CA ASN A 3 20.07 -0.92 19.75
C ASN A 3 21.35 -0.62 18.96
N PRO A 4 21.28 -0.55 17.61
CA PRO A 4 22.44 -0.18 16.80
C PRO A 4 22.84 1.28 17.03
N PRO A 5 24.09 1.57 17.44
CA PRO A 5 24.52 2.94 17.78
C PRO A 5 24.36 3.94 16.65
N LEU A 6 24.54 3.51 15.40
CA LEU A 6 24.36 4.37 14.23
C LEU A 6 22.92 4.86 14.09
N LEU A 7 21.93 3.95 14.22
CA LEU A 7 20.52 4.31 14.09
C LEU A 7 20.06 5.23 15.22
N GLU A 8 20.60 5.02 16.43
CA GLU A 8 20.35 5.89 17.58
C GLU A 8 20.95 7.28 17.33
N SER A 9 22.21 7.36 16.90
CA SER A 9 22.86 8.63 16.58
C SER A 9 22.11 9.42 15.53
N LEU A 10 21.66 8.76 14.45
CA LEU A 10 20.84 9.41 13.41
C LEU A 10 19.47 9.88 13.95
N ALA A 11 18.86 9.11 14.84
CA ALA A 11 17.55 9.45 15.40
C ALA A 11 17.61 10.73 16.28
N PHE A 12 18.73 10.96 16.97
CA PHE A 12 18.92 12.09 17.88
C PHE A 12 19.82 13.19 17.33
N ASP A 13 20.24 13.09 16.07
CA ASP A 13 21.05 14.12 15.41
C ASP A 13 20.25 15.42 15.23
N LEU A 14 20.85 16.54 15.68
CA LEU A 14 20.20 17.87 15.66
C LEU A 14 19.96 18.40 14.24
N ILE A 15 20.82 18.05 13.28
CA ILE A 15 20.69 18.45 11.88
C ILE A 15 19.51 17.69 11.26
N LEU A 16 19.39 16.40 11.57
CA LEU A 16 18.32 15.53 11.06
C LEU A 16 17.01 15.69 11.86
N ALA A 17 16.97 16.52 12.91
CA ALA A 17 15.77 16.69 13.75
C ALA A 17 14.51 17.08 12.95
N LYS A 18 14.66 17.79 11.82
CA LYS A 18 13.58 18.19 10.93
C LYS A 18 13.33 17.21 9.76
N CYS A 19 14.18 16.21 9.59
CA CYS A 19 14.05 15.22 8.52
C CYS A 19 13.12 14.08 8.94
N LYS A 20 12.42 13.48 7.99
CA LYS A 20 11.75 12.21 8.19
C LYS A 20 12.76 11.10 7.94
N LEU A 21 12.88 10.19 8.90
CA LEU A 21 13.74 9.02 8.79
C LEU A 21 12.86 7.81 8.44
N ILE A 22 13.18 7.16 7.33
CA ILE A 22 12.42 6.03 6.81
C ILE A 22 13.40 4.90 6.54
N ALA A 23 13.11 3.71 7.03
CA ALA A 23 13.91 2.52 6.86
C ALA A 23 13.26 1.56 5.86
N GLU A 24 14.08 0.97 5.03
CA GLU A 24 13.82 -0.31 4.39
C GLU A 24 14.32 -1.39 5.36
N ALA A 25 13.39 -1.96 6.15
CA ALA A 25 13.72 -2.76 7.33
C ALA A 25 13.98 -4.24 7.01
N TRP A 26 14.68 -4.53 5.92
CA TRP A 26 15.11 -5.87 5.49
C TRP A 26 16.41 -5.80 4.68
N ASP A 27 16.99 -6.96 4.41
CA ASP A 27 18.17 -7.10 3.55
C ASP A 27 18.12 -8.38 2.69
N ALA A 28 19.05 -8.47 1.74
CA ALA A 28 19.19 -9.63 0.86
C ALA A 28 19.67 -10.90 1.58
N GLY A 29 20.20 -10.78 2.81
CA GLY A 29 20.65 -11.90 3.65
C GLY A 29 19.51 -12.56 4.44
N GLY A 30 18.27 -12.08 4.29
CA GLY A 30 17.09 -12.65 4.95
C GLY A 30 16.69 -11.98 6.26
N LEU A 31 17.35 -10.89 6.66
CA LEU A 31 16.89 -10.08 7.78
C LEU A 31 15.58 -9.38 7.40
N TYR A 32 14.56 -9.51 8.23
CA TYR A 32 13.27 -8.84 8.03
C TYR A 32 12.75 -8.30 9.36
N GLN A 33 12.81 -6.98 9.54
CA GLN A 33 12.52 -6.29 10.80
C GLN A 33 11.30 -5.38 10.74
N VAL A 34 10.42 -5.54 9.77
CA VAL A 34 9.19 -4.73 9.68
C VAL A 34 8.33 -4.92 10.93
N GLY A 35 8.09 -3.83 11.65
CA GLY A 35 7.42 -3.81 12.96
C GLY A 35 8.35 -3.96 14.16
N SER A 36 9.57 -4.47 13.99
CA SER A 36 10.57 -4.66 15.06
C SER A 36 11.86 -3.85 14.87
N PHE A 37 11.90 -3.00 13.85
CA PHE A 37 13.06 -2.14 13.58
C PHE A 37 13.32 -1.18 14.75
N PRO A 38 14.60 -0.96 15.13
CA PRO A 38 14.98 -0.05 16.21
C PRO A 38 14.67 1.40 15.86
N ALA A 39 13.46 1.85 16.15
CA ALA A 39 12.91 3.11 15.63
C ALA A 39 13.25 4.35 16.46
N PHE A 40 13.67 4.20 17.74
CA PHE A 40 14.00 5.30 18.66
C PHE A 40 12.95 6.44 18.69
N GLY A 41 11.67 6.10 18.45
CA GLY A 41 10.57 7.07 18.36
C GLY A 41 10.57 7.97 17.10
N ARG A 42 11.48 7.77 16.16
CA ARG A 42 11.71 8.65 14.99
C ARG A 42 11.52 7.98 13.64
N TRP A 43 11.97 6.73 13.50
CA TRP A 43 11.98 6.04 12.24
C TRP A 43 10.58 5.55 11.85
N ALA A 44 10.20 5.77 10.60
CA ALA A 44 9.14 5.04 9.93
C ALA A 44 9.74 3.90 9.10
N GLU A 45 8.92 2.95 8.67
CA GLU A 45 9.36 1.77 7.92
C GLU A 45 8.54 1.61 6.65
N TRP A 46 9.19 1.24 5.56
CA TRP A 46 8.48 0.65 4.45
C TRP A 46 7.79 -0.63 4.91
N ASN A 47 6.47 -0.69 4.76
CA ASN A 47 5.69 -1.80 5.27
C ASN A 47 5.52 -2.90 4.21
N GLY A 48 6.49 -3.81 4.13
CA GLY A 48 6.42 -4.95 3.22
C GLY A 48 5.25 -5.90 3.52
N LYS A 49 4.82 -6.00 4.81
CA LYS A 49 3.62 -6.79 5.14
C LYS A 49 2.34 -6.15 4.60
N TYR A 50 2.27 -4.81 4.54
CA TYR A 50 1.18 -4.12 3.85
C TYR A 50 1.15 -4.51 2.39
N ARG A 51 2.27 -4.38 1.68
CA ARG A 51 2.42 -4.75 0.28
C ARG A 51 1.89 -6.16 0.02
N ASP A 52 2.39 -7.12 0.76
CA ASP A 52 2.11 -8.54 0.51
C ASP A 52 0.64 -8.88 0.83
N THR A 53 0.11 -8.37 1.95
CA THR A 53 -1.30 -8.58 2.32
C THR A 53 -2.26 -8.01 1.26
N ILE A 54 -2.01 -6.76 0.81
CA ILE A 54 -2.89 -6.13 -0.18
C ILE A 54 -2.83 -6.86 -1.52
N ARG A 55 -1.65 -7.25 -1.98
CA ARG A 55 -1.49 -8.03 -3.22
C ARG A 55 -2.23 -9.38 -3.13
N LYS A 56 -2.04 -10.14 -2.05
CA LYS A 56 -2.72 -11.41 -1.81
C LYS A 56 -4.23 -11.26 -1.75
N PHE A 57 -4.73 -10.22 -1.08
CA PHE A 57 -6.16 -9.92 -1.04
C PHE A 57 -6.69 -9.63 -2.45
N LEU A 58 -6.00 -8.83 -3.27
CA LEU A 58 -6.43 -8.46 -4.62
C LEU A 58 -6.52 -9.65 -5.58
N ILE A 59 -5.66 -10.64 -5.42
CA ILE A 59 -5.70 -11.88 -6.23
C ILE A 59 -6.62 -12.96 -5.65
N GLY A 60 -7.29 -12.68 -4.52
CA GLY A 60 -8.28 -13.58 -3.92
C GLY A 60 -7.70 -14.73 -3.10
N GLU A 61 -6.48 -14.60 -2.55
CA GLU A 61 -5.95 -15.62 -1.64
C GLU A 61 -6.83 -15.79 -0.39
N PRO A 62 -7.00 -17.05 0.12
CA PRO A 62 -7.75 -17.31 1.32
C PRO A 62 -7.09 -16.70 2.57
N GLY A 63 -7.90 -16.44 3.62
CA GLY A 63 -7.41 -16.03 4.93
C GLY A 63 -6.90 -14.60 5.03
N GLN A 64 -7.07 -13.74 4.01
CA GLN A 64 -6.46 -12.40 4.01
C GLN A 64 -7.30 -11.32 4.68
N VAL A 65 -8.59 -11.57 5.00
CA VAL A 65 -9.50 -10.52 5.50
C VAL A 65 -9.06 -9.94 6.84
N GLY A 66 -8.61 -10.78 7.77
CA GLY A 66 -8.10 -10.33 9.07
C GLY A 66 -6.86 -9.45 8.94
N ASP A 67 -5.88 -9.88 8.15
CA ASP A 67 -4.67 -9.12 7.89
C ASP A 67 -4.97 -7.82 7.13
N MET A 68 -5.88 -7.87 6.15
CA MET A 68 -6.36 -6.68 5.43
C MET A 68 -6.89 -5.62 6.38
N ALA A 69 -7.71 -6.01 7.38
CA ALA A 69 -8.22 -5.09 8.39
C ALA A 69 -7.10 -4.45 9.22
N GLN A 70 -6.06 -5.20 9.59
CA GLN A 70 -4.88 -4.65 10.27
C GLN A 70 -4.15 -3.64 9.38
N ARG A 71 -3.96 -3.96 8.09
CA ARG A 71 -3.27 -3.05 7.14
C ARG A 71 -4.04 -1.75 6.94
N LEU A 72 -5.38 -1.82 6.82
CA LEU A 72 -6.25 -0.65 6.67
C LEU A 72 -6.18 0.31 7.87
N GLN A 73 -5.97 -0.19 9.08
CA GLN A 73 -5.83 0.59 10.30
C GLN A 73 -4.40 1.17 10.53
N GLY A 74 -3.47 1.00 9.60
CA GLY A 74 -2.08 1.43 9.75
C GLY A 74 -1.22 0.43 10.52
N SER A 75 -1.60 -0.84 10.48
CA SER A 75 -0.84 -1.97 11.05
C SER A 75 -0.60 -1.87 12.57
N PRO A 76 -1.66 -1.74 13.40
CA PRO A 76 -1.51 -1.68 14.85
C PRO A 76 -0.86 -2.93 15.45
N ASP A 77 -1.03 -4.09 14.83
CA ASP A 77 -0.36 -5.35 15.18
C ASP A 77 1.17 -5.26 15.11
N LEU A 78 1.70 -4.36 14.27
CA LEU A 78 3.15 -4.16 14.09
C LEU A 78 3.70 -3.03 14.97
N TYR A 79 2.93 -1.98 15.18
CA TYR A 79 3.46 -0.72 15.69
C TYR A 79 2.91 -0.29 17.05
N ALA A 80 1.68 -0.71 17.42
CA ALA A 80 1.04 -0.19 18.62
C ALA A 80 1.74 -0.65 19.91
N SER A 81 2.27 -1.87 19.97
CA SER A 81 2.97 -2.39 21.14
C SER A 81 4.27 -1.61 21.47
N ALA A 82 4.87 -0.97 20.47
CA ALA A 82 6.04 -0.11 20.61
C ALA A 82 5.67 1.39 20.76
N ASN A 83 4.42 1.72 21.07
CA ASN A 83 3.90 3.09 21.14
C ASN A 83 4.12 3.91 19.86
N ARG A 84 4.15 3.24 18.72
CA ARG A 84 4.29 3.88 17.40
C ARG A 84 2.90 4.01 16.77
N GLY A 85 2.59 5.19 16.26
CA GLY A 85 1.30 5.45 15.60
C GLY A 85 1.24 4.94 14.16
N ALA A 86 0.09 5.12 13.52
CA ALA A 86 -0.15 4.69 12.14
C ALA A 86 0.85 5.27 11.12
N THR A 87 1.40 6.46 11.39
CA THR A 87 2.40 7.12 10.52
C THR A 87 3.77 6.44 10.52
N ALA A 88 4.01 5.45 11.40
CA ALA A 88 5.19 4.60 11.32
C ALA A 88 5.16 3.68 10.09
N SER A 89 3.98 3.41 9.55
CA SER A 89 3.77 2.59 8.37
C SER A 89 3.85 3.43 7.09
N ILE A 90 4.88 3.21 6.28
CA ILE A 90 4.92 3.68 4.89
C ILE A 90 4.30 2.57 4.04
N ASN A 91 3.06 2.80 3.63
CA ASN A 91 2.26 1.83 2.89
C ASN A 91 2.58 1.92 1.40
N PHE A 92 2.80 0.80 0.75
CA PHE A 92 3.01 0.74 -0.68
C PHE A 92 2.49 -0.58 -1.28
N ILE A 93 2.19 -0.57 -2.56
CA ILE A 93 1.82 -1.77 -3.31
C ILE A 93 2.97 -2.17 -4.21
N THR A 94 3.68 -1.19 -4.76
CA THR A 94 4.82 -1.31 -5.66
C THR A 94 5.92 -0.36 -5.23
N CYS A 95 7.16 -0.73 -5.52
CA CYS A 95 8.35 0.10 -5.28
C CYS A 95 9.39 -0.15 -6.37
N HIS A 96 10.61 0.36 -6.20
CA HIS A 96 11.70 0.18 -7.16
C HIS A 96 12.08 -1.29 -7.37
N ASP A 97 11.95 -2.11 -6.32
CA ASP A 97 12.14 -3.56 -6.37
C ASP A 97 10.80 -4.26 -6.58
N GLY A 98 10.63 -4.94 -7.70
CA GLY A 98 9.43 -5.65 -8.04
C GLY A 98 8.72 -5.13 -9.29
N PHE A 99 7.54 -5.65 -9.55
CA PHE A 99 6.70 -5.19 -10.64
C PHE A 99 6.19 -3.77 -10.44
N THR A 100 6.02 -3.02 -11.53
CA THR A 100 5.17 -1.83 -11.55
C THR A 100 3.71 -2.22 -11.30
N LEU A 101 2.85 -1.27 -11.01
CA LEU A 101 1.44 -1.57 -10.76
C LEU A 101 0.73 -2.14 -12.00
N PHE A 102 1.13 -1.71 -13.20
CA PHE A 102 0.64 -2.29 -14.45
C PHE A 102 1.15 -3.72 -14.65
N ASP A 103 2.43 -3.99 -14.37
CA ASP A 103 3.00 -5.33 -14.52
C ASP A 103 2.42 -6.29 -13.48
N LEU A 104 2.11 -5.82 -12.27
CA LEU A 104 1.47 -6.61 -11.22
C LEU A 104 0.13 -7.24 -11.66
N VAL A 105 -0.59 -6.59 -12.57
CA VAL A 105 -1.87 -7.08 -13.10
C VAL A 105 -1.76 -7.60 -14.53
N SER A 106 -0.54 -7.74 -15.06
CA SER A 106 -0.28 -8.15 -16.44
C SER A 106 0.64 -9.35 -16.58
N TYR A 107 1.36 -9.71 -15.51
CA TYR A 107 2.34 -10.80 -15.52
C TYR A 107 2.15 -11.71 -14.30
N ASN A 108 2.13 -13.03 -14.52
CA ASN A 108 2.23 -14.02 -13.45
C ASN A 108 3.70 -14.31 -13.11
N TRP A 109 4.57 -14.20 -14.09
CA TRP A 109 5.99 -14.56 -13.98
C TRP A 109 6.88 -13.37 -14.24
N LYS A 110 8.05 -13.33 -13.60
CA LYS A 110 9.07 -12.33 -13.90
C LYS A 110 9.77 -12.64 -15.23
N HIS A 111 10.14 -11.59 -15.94
CA HIS A 111 10.83 -11.64 -17.22
C HIS A 111 12.11 -10.81 -17.14
N ASN A 112 13.10 -11.31 -16.38
CA ASN A 112 14.38 -10.64 -16.10
C ASN A 112 15.51 -11.09 -17.01
N GLU A 113 15.22 -11.79 -18.12
CA GLU A 113 16.24 -12.33 -19.04
C GLU A 113 17.21 -11.27 -19.54
N ALA A 114 16.72 -10.03 -19.74
CA ALA A 114 17.54 -8.90 -20.18
C ALA A 114 18.60 -8.47 -19.15
N ASN A 115 18.48 -8.90 -17.89
CA ASN A 115 19.43 -8.55 -16.82
C ASN A 115 20.73 -9.38 -16.90
N GLY A 116 20.74 -10.46 -17.69
CA GLY A 116 21.92 -11.32 -17.85
C GLY A 116 22.13 -12.34 -16.74
N GLU A 117 21.18 -12.50 -15.82
CA GLU A 117 21.21 -13.40 -14.65
C GLU A 117 20.34 -14.66 -14.87
N ASN A 118 20.03 -15.02 -16.13
CA ASN A 118 19.18 -16.15 -16.50
C ASN A 118 17.83 -16.18 -15.75
N ASN A 119 17.24 -15.02 -15.50
CA ASN A 119 15.98 -14.85 -14.77
C ASN A 119 16.03 -15.36 -13.30
N HIS A 120 17.21 -15.47 -12.69
CA HIS A 120 17.37 -15.88 -11.31
C HIS A 120 17.26 -14.72 -10.31
N ASP A 121 17.54 -13.50 -10.75
CA ASP A 121 17.49 -12.27 -9.98
C ASP A 121 16.06 -11.78 -9.73
N GLY A 122 15.90 -10.85 -8.78
CA GLY A 122 14.60 -10.30 -8.40
C GLY A 122 13.71 -11.26 -7.62
N ALA A 123 12.58 -10.79 -7.13
CA ALA A 123 11.65 -11.55 -6.34
C ALA A 123 10.94 -12.64 -7.15
N ASN A 124 10.78 -13.84 -6.56
CA ASN A 124 9.97 -14.92 -7.15
C ASN A 124 8.50 -14.78 -6.77
N ASP A 125 8.22 -14.36 -5.53
CA ASP A 125 6.87 -14.23 -4.98
C ASP A 125 6.36 -12.80 -5.21
N ASN A 126 5.75 -12.56 -6.39
CA ASN A 126 5.24 -11.24 -6.74
C ASN A 126 3.80 -11.01 -6.28
N TYR A 127 3.04 -12.08 -5.99
CA TYR A 127 1.60 -12.02 -5.69
C TYR A 127 0.87 -11.21 -6.76
N SER A 128 1.13 -11.54 -8.02
CA SER A 128 0.62 -10.89 -9.23
C SER A 128 -0.41 -11.76 -9.93
N TRP A 129 -1.17 -11.14 -10.83
CA TRP A 129 -2.15 -11.84 -11.66
C TRP A 129 -2.22 -11.20 -13.04
N ASN A 130 -1.98 -11.98 -14.09
CA ASN A 130 -1.98 -11.50 -15.48
C ASN A 130 -3.37 -11.16 -16.04
N CYS A 131 -4.43 -11.32 -15.23
CA CYS A 131 -5.83 -11.12 -15.64
C CYS A 131 -6.27 -11.95 -16.84
N GLY A 132 -5.64 -13.11 -17.06
CA GLY A 132 -5.99 -14.06 -18.11
C GLY A 132 -5.10 -14.02 -19.36
N TRP A 133 -4.10 -13.14 -19.42
CA TRP A 133 -3.13 -13.06 -20.52
C TRP A 133 -1.78 -12.56 -20.02
N GLU A 134 -0.72 -13.31 -20.30
CA GLU A 134 0.63 -12.92 -19.90
C GLU A 134 1.17 -11.83 -20.79
N GLY A 135 1.52 -10.67 -20.18
CA GLY A 135 2.07 -9.52 -20.89
C GLY A 135 1.03 -8.64 -21.59
N LEU A 136 1.49 -7.87 -22.56
CA LEU A 136 0.66 -6.91 -23.30
C LEU A 136 -0.37 -7.63 -24.18
N THR A 137 -1.55 -7.04 -24.34
CA THR A 137 -2.63 -7.58 -25.16
C THR A 137 -3.53 -6.47 -25.69
N ASP A 138 -4.11 -6.69 -26.86
CA ASP A 138 -5.14 -5.80 -27.43
C ASP A 138 -6.57 -6.20 -27.02
N ASN A 139 -6.73 -7.24 -26.19
CA ASN A 139 -8.04 -7.66 -25.70
C ASN A 139 -8.62 -6.61 -24.74
N SER A 140 -9.70 -5.97 -25.16
CA SER A 140 -10.34 -4.89 -24.41
C SER A 140 -10.92 -5.32 -23.06
N GLU A 141 -11.42 -6.56 -22.93
CA GLU A 141 -12.00 -7.07 -21.68
C GLU A 141 -10.89 -7.31 -20.63
N ILE A 142 -9.77 -7.89 -21.06
CA ILE A 142 -8.60 -8.08 -20.19
C ILE A 142 -8.04 -6.73 -19.75
N ASN A 143 -7.88 -5.78 -20.67
CA ASN A 143 -7.39 -4.45 -20.33
C ASN A 143 -8.35 -3.70 -19.40
N ALA A 144 -9.66 -3.82 -19.60
CA ALA A 144 -10.65 -3.25 -18.67
C ALA A 144 -10.55 -3.86 -17.26
N LEU A 145 -10.32 -5.18 -17.16
CA LEU A 145 -10.10 -5.87 -15.89
C LEU A 145 -8.81 -5.38 -15.21
N ARG A 146 -7.70 -5.26 -15.94
CA ARG A 146 -6.43 -4.72 -15.44
C ARG A 146 -6.59 -3.31 -14.90
N HIS A 147 -7.23 -2.42 -15.66
CA HIS A 147 -7.54 -1.05 -15.22
C HIS A 147 -8.38 -1.03 -13.94
N ARG A 148 -9.35 -1.93 -13.79
CA ARG A 148 -10.15 -2.05 -12.58
C ARG A 148 -9.28 -2.48 -11.39
N GLN A 149 -8.38 -3.46 -11.56
CA GLN A 149 -7.50 -3.92 -10.48
C GLN A 149 -6.49 -2.86 -10.06
N ILE A 150 -5.93 -2.09 -10.99
CA ILE A 150 -5.08 -0.94 -10.68
C ILE A 150 -5.85 0.08 -9.83
N LYS A 151 -7.09 0.42 -10.22
CA LYS A 151 -7.93 1.36 -9.47
C LYS A 151 -8.31 0.82 -8.09
N ASN A 152 -8.57 -0.49 -7.95
CA ASN A 152 -8.80 -1.14 -6.66
C ASN A 152 -7.58 -1.01 -5.73
N ALA A 153 -6.40 -1.37 -6.25
CA ALA A 153 -5.14 -1.29 -5.52
C ALA A 153 -4.88 0.14 -4.98
N LEU A 154 -5.04 1.14 -5.85
CA LEU A 154 -4.88 2.53 -5.46
C LEU A 154 -5.92 2.99 -4.44
N SER A 155 -7.18 2.61 -4.64
CA SER A 155 -8.26 2.96 -3.69
C SER A 155 -7.94 2.44 -2.30
N ILE A 156 -7.52 1.17 -2.18
CA ILE A 156 -7.11 0.57 -0.92
C ILE A 156 -5.96 1.38 -0.29
N LEU A 157 -4.92 1.70 -1.07
CA LEU A 157 -3.77 2.47 -0.58
C LEU A 157 -4.20 3.83 -0.03
N MET A 158 -5.09 4.53 -0.74
CA MET A 158 -5.48 5.91 -0.38
C MET A 158 -6.47 5.98 0.78
N VAL A 159 -7.23 4.92 1.07
CA VAL A 159 -8.13 4.89 2.24
C VAL A 159 -7.50 4.25 3.48
N SER A 160 -6.33 3.65 3.35
CA SER A 160 -5.60 3.05 4.48
C SER A 160 -4.97 4.12 5.38
N GLN A 161 -4.97 3.89 6.69
CA GLN A 161 -4.15 4.66 7.62
C GLN A 161 -2.66 4.43 7.37
N GLY A 162 -1.83 5.40 7.73
CA GLY A 162 -0.40 5.40 7.44
C GLY A 162 -0.04 6.39 6.34
N VAL A 163 1.17 6.30 5.83
CA VAL A 163 1.70 7.19 4.79
C VAL A 163 1.73 6.44 3.46
N PRO A 164 0.92 6.82 2.47
CA PRO A 164 0.94 6.15 1.17
C PRO A 164 2.22 6.53 0.39
N MET A 165 2.84 5.53 -0.22
CA MET A 165 3.95 5.67 -1.16
C MET A 165 3.54 5.09 -2.52
N ILE A 166 3.81 5.82 -3.59
CA ILE A 166 3.49 5.46 -4.97
C ILE A 166 4.81 5.38 -5.75
N LEU A 167 4.97 4.32 -6.54
CA LEU A 167 6.08 4.23 -7.49
C LEU A 167 5.83 5.17 -8.67
N MET A 168 6.83 5.95 -9.03
CA MET A 168 6.77 6.87 -10.19
C MET A 168 6.42 6.11 -11.47
N GLY A 169 5.37 6.57 -12.16
CA GLY A 169 4.87 5.98 -13.39
C GLY A 169 3.66 5.06 -13.20
N ASP A 170 3.36 4.60 -11.98
CA ASP A 170 2.16 3.82 -11.70
C ASP A 170 0.88 4.62 -12.01
N GLU A 171 0.93 5.95 -11.79
CA GLU A 171 -0.17 6.87 -12.06
C GLU A 171 -0.55 6.99 -13.54
N VAL A 172 0.32 6.52 -14.43
CA VAL A 172 0.10 6.50 -15.87
C VAL A 172 0.22 5.10 -16.48
N GLY A 173 0.32 4.06 -15.64
CA GLY A 173 0.38 2.68 -16.11
C GLY A 173 1.70 2.32 -16.80
N ARG A 174 2.84 2.79 -16.24
CA ARG A 174 4.17 2.41 -16.70
C ARG A 174 4.38 0.92 -16.60
N THR A 175 4.98 0.32 -17.62
CA THR A 175 5.40 -1.09 -17.64
C THR A 175 6.91 -1.21 -17.74
N GLN A 176 7.45 -2.26 -17.14
CA GLN A 176 8.81 -2.76 -17.31
C GLN A 176 8.81 -4.10 -18.06
N ASN A 177 7.69 -4.40 -18.78
CA ASN A 177 7.50 -5.63 -19.56
C ASN A 177 7.73 -6.90 -18.74
N GLY A 178 7.29 -6.89 -17.47
CA GLY A 178 7.44 -8.03 -16.57
C GLY A 178 8.84 -8.21 -15.98
N ASN A 179 9.77 -7.27 -16.22
CA ASN A 179 11.04 -7.26 -15.51
C ASN A 179 10.85 -6.62 -14.14
N ASN A 180 11.06 -7.39 -13.07
CA ASN A 180 10.85 -6.93 -11.70
C ASN A 180 12.15 -6.51 -10.98
N ASN A 181 13.27 -6.33 -11.72
CA ASN A 181 14.57 -5.97 -11.17
C ASN A 181 15.41 -5.16 -12.18
N THR A 182 14.90 -3.98 -12.59
CA THR A 182 15.47 -3.17 -13.68
C THR A 182 16.64 -2.29 -13.28
N TYR A 183 17.23 -2.46 -12.09
CA TYR A 183 18.25 -1.57 -11.52
C TYR A 183 19.47 -1.33 -12.42
N CYS A 184 19.86 -2.32 -13.25
CA CYS A 184 21.04 -2.26 -14.10
C CYS A 184 20.78 -1.66 -15.51
N HIS A 185 19.55 -1.20 -15.78
CA HIS A 185 19.16 -0.72 -17.09
C HIS A 185 19.06 0.82 -17.16
N ASP A 186 19.79 1.42 -18.11
CA ASP A 186 19.61 2.82 -18.48
C ASP A 186 19.07 2.91 -19.92
N HIS A 187 17.86 2.39 -20.13
CA HIS A 187 17.17 2.43 -21.41
C HIS A 187 15.63 2.36 -21.24
N LYS A 188 14.90 2.24 -22.36
CA LYS A 188 13.44 2.35 -22.42
C LYS A 188 12.66 1.48 -21.43
N ILE A 189 13.19 0.33 -21.00
CA ILE A 189 12.51 -0.54 -20.02
C ILE A 189 12.35 0.16 -18.65
N ASN A 190 13.30 1.05 -18.32
CA ASN A 190 13.33 1.75 -17.04
C ASN A 190 12.92 3.23 -17.13
N TRP A 191 12.93 3.79 -18.36
CA TRP A 191 12.54 5.18 -18.56
C TRP A 191 11.03 5.35 -18.52
N LEU A 192 10.56 6.52 -18.06
CA LEU A 192 9.15 6.87 -18.12
C LEU A 192 8.79 7.34 -19.54
N ASP A 193 7.82 6.67 -20.17
CA ASP A 193 7.24 7.15 -21.42
C ASP A 193 6.21 8.25 -21.12
N TRP A 194 6.57 9.48 -21.39
CA TRP A 194 5.73 10.66 -21.16
C TRP A 194 4.47 10.69 -22.04
N ASN A 195 4.40 9.90 -23.13
CA ASN A 195 3.18 9.78 -23.93
C ASN A 195 2.03 9.12 -23.13
N LEU A 196 2.34 8.34 -22.10
CA LEU A 196 1.37 7.73 -21.20
C LEU A 196 0.51 8.76 -20.47
N LEU A 197 0.99 9.98 -20.25
CA LEU A 197 0.18 11.07 -19.71
C LEU A 197 -1.05 11.37 -20.58
N LYS A 198 -0.95 11.19 -21.89
CA LYS A 198 -2.03 11.42 -22.83
C LYS A 198 -2.86 10.16 -23.04
N SER A 199 -2.22 9.02 -23.26
CA SER A 199 -2.93 7.76 -23.55
C SER A 199 -3.70 7.22 -22.35
N ASN A 200 -3.20 7.43 -21.12
CA ASN A 200 -3.78 6.96 -19.87
C ASN A 200 -4.25 8.12 -18.96
N ALA A 201 -4.72 9.21 -19.57
CA ALA A 201 -5.16 10.41 -18.86
C ALA A 201 -6.32 10.14 -17.87
N ASP A 202 -7.14 9.13 -18.11
CA ASP A 202 -8.22 8.70 -17.21
C ASP A 202 -7.66 8.06 -15.94
N LEU A 203 -6.58 7.29 -16.04
CA LEU A 203 -5.90 6.71 -14.89
C LEU A 203 -5.23 7.79 -14.05
N LEU A 204 -4.49 8.70 -14.68
CA LEU A 204 -3.87 9.84 -13.98
C LEU A 204 -4.92 10.66 -13.22
N ARG A 205 -6.04 10.98 -13.87
CA ARG A 205 -7.14 11.70 -13.23
C ARG A 205 -7.71 10.94 -12.04
N PHE A 206 -7.81 9.61 -12.13
CA PHE A 206 -8.27 8.78 -11.01
C PHE A 206 -7.30 8.87 -9.82
N PHE A 207 -5.98 8.79 -10.06
CA PHE A 207 -4.95 8.98 -9.04
C PHE A 207 -5.07 10.34 -8.36
N GLN A 208 -5.18 11.41 -9.14
CA GLN A 208 -5.35 12.78 -8.62
C GLN A 208 -6.59 12.91 -7.74
N ASN A 209 -7.72 12.32 -8.17
CA ASN A 209 -8.96 12.34 -7.40
C ASN A 209 -8.86 11.56 -6.08
N CYS A 210 -8.20 10.41 -6.08
CA CYS A 210 -7.96 9.64 -4.85
C CYS A 210 -7.07 10.40 -3.85
N ILE A 211 -6.03 11.08 -4.34
CA ILE A 211 -5.16 11.93 -3.51
C ILE A 211 -5.96 13.13 -2.96
N ALA A 212 -6.75 13.79 -3.79
CA ALA A 212 -7.60 14.91 -3.39
C ALA A 212 -8.63 14.47 -2.34
N PHE A 213 -9.27 13.32 -2.53
CA PHE A 213 -10.18 12.72 -1.57
C PHE A 213 -9.50 12.48 -0.22
N ARG A 214 -8.34 11.83 -0.21
CA ARG A 214 -7.57 11.59 1.02
C ARG A 214 -7.22 12.91 1.74
N ASN A 215 -6.83 13.94 0.97
CA ASN A 215 -6.47 15.23 1.52
C ASN A 215 -7.68 15.99 2.10
N ALA A 216 -8.87 15.82 1.52
CA ALA A 216 -10.09 16.43 1.98
C ALA A 216 -10.63 15.81 3.30
N HIS A 217 -10.19 14.60 3.66
CA HIS A 217 -10.72 13.85 4.79
C HIS A 217 -9.66 13.55 5.85
N PRO A 218 -9.54 14.37 6.92
CA PRO A 218 -8.58 14.18 8.00
C PRO A 218 -8.63 12.80 8.67
N ILE A 219 -9.81 12.14 8.71
CA ILE A 219 -9.95 10.81 9.29
C ILE A 219 -9.08 9.76 8.59
N LEU A 220 -8.74 9.94 7.32
CA LEU A 220 -7.84 9.06 6.55
C LEU A 220 -6.35 9.28 6.88
N ARG A 221 -6.03 10.30 7.66
CA ARG A 221 -4.65 10.73 7.96
C ARG A 221 -4.36 10.80 9.46
N ASN A 222 -5.08 10.01 10.27
CA ASN A 222 -4.85 9.96 11.70
C ASN A 222 -3.41 9.52 12.02
N LYS A 223 -2.79 10.20 12.98
CA LYS A 223 -1.46 9.83 13.47
C LYS A 223 -1.50 8.58 14.35
N ASN A 224 -2.60 8.43 15.09
CA ASN A 224 -2.82 7.30 16.00
C ASN A 224 -3.67 6.22 15.33
N HIS A 225 -3.53 4.99 15.79
CA HIS A 225 -4.41 3.90 15.38
C HIS A 225 -5.83 4.12 15.85
N PHE A 226 -6.80 3.57 15.13
CA PHE A 226 -8.20 3.53 15.54
C PHE A 226 -8.37 2.70 16.81
N ARG A 227 -9.38 3.07 17.60
CA ARG A 227 -9.72 2.43 18.89
C ARG A 227 -10.89 1.47 18.77
N ASN A 228 -11.60 1.48 17.65
CA ASN A 228 -12.82 0.70 17.38
C ASN A 228 -13.96 0.99 18.40
N VAL A 229 -14.00 2.21 18.94
CA VAL A 229 -15.01 2.65 19.90
C VAL A 229 -15.42 4.11 19.62
N ASP A 230 -16.61 4.48 20.09
CA ASP A 230 -17.06 5.88 20.10
C ASP A 230 -16.55 6.59 21.37
N TYR A 231 -15.52 7.41 21.22
CA TYR A 231 -14.94 8.20 22.32
C TYR A 231 -15.27 9.69 22.23
N VAL A 232 -16.13 10.09 21.28
CA VAL A 232 -16.54 11.50 21.10
C VAL A 232 -18.06 11.70 21.19
N GLY A 233 -18.84 10.63 21.47
CA GLY A 233 -20.29 10.70 21.55
C GLY A 233 -20.97 10.95 20.20
N SER A 234 -20.40 10.42 19.13
CA SER A 234 -20.91 10.59 17.76
C SER A 234 -22.05 9.66 17.39
N GLY A 235 -22.28 8.60 18.19
CA GLY A 235 -23.14 7.48 17.91
C GLY A 235 -22.49 6.38 17.06
N TYR A 236 -21.21 6.56 16.67
CA TYR A 236 -20.46 5.60 15.85
C TYR A 236 -19.01 5.50 16.33
N ALA A 237 -18.44 4.30 16.29
CA ALA A 237 -17.00 4.12 16.50
C ALA A 237 -16.19 4.83 15.42
N ASP A 238 -14.92 5.10 15.69
CA ASP A 238 -14.00 5.72 14.74
C ASP A 238 -13.84 4.87 13.46
N ILE A 239 -13.84 3.54 13.60
CA ILE A 239 -13.94 2.57 12.50
C ILE A 239 -14.93 1.46 12.90
N THR A 240 -15.69 0.96 11.93
CA THR A 240 -16.55 -0.23 12.08
C THR A 240 -16.40 -1.15 10.90
N TRP A 241 -16.55 -2.46 11.14
CA TRP A 241 -16.31 -3.50 10.17
C TRP A 241 -17.60 -4.14 9.71
N HIS A 242 -17.66 -4.47 8.43
CA HIS A 242 -18.82 -5.03 7.77
C HIS A 242 -18.37 -6.08 6.75
N GLY A 243 -19.25 -6.99 6.42
CA GLY A 243 -19.10 -7.92 5.30
C GLY A 243 -20.04 -7.56 4.15
N THR A 244 -20.61 -8.56 3.52
CA THR A 244 -21.69 -8.39 2.53
C THR A 244 -22.99 -7.86 3.17
N GLN A 245 -23.09 -7.97 4.48
CA GLN A 245 -24.13 -7.36 5.30
C GLN A 245 -23.53 -6.32 6.22
N ALA A 246 -24.24 -5.21 6.42
CA ALA A 246 -23.83 -4.17 7.36
C ALA A 246 -23.72 -4.72 8.78
N TRP A 247 -22.68 -4.32 9.53
CA TRP A 247 -22.41 -4.70 10.91
C TRP A 247 -22.10 -6.20 11.13
N ASN A 248 -21.93 -6.96 10.06
CA ASN A 248 -21.63 -8.38 10.09
C ASN A 248 -20.42 -8.69 9.21
N ALA A 249 -19.22 -8.52 9.76
CA ALA A 249 -17.98 -8.85 9.07
C ALA A 249 -17.76 -10.37 9.10
N ASP A 250 -17.38 -10.93 7.95
CA ASP A 250 -17.01 -12.33 7.84
C ASP A 250 -15.48 -12.47 7.90
N TRP A 251 -15.00 -12.97 9.04
CA TRP A 251 -13.57 -13.18 9.32
C TRP A 251 -13.07 -14.57 8.97
N SER A 252 -13.89 -15.41 8.32
CA SER A 252 -13.49 -16.75 7.96
C SER A 252 -12.41 -16.76 6.87
N ASP A 253 -11.63 -17.82 6.81
CA ASP A 253 -10.60 -18.01 5.77
C ASP A 253 -11.18 -18.08 4.35
N SER A 254 -12.45 -18.44 4.22
CA SER A 254 -13.17 -18.47 2.94
C SER A 254 -13.64 -17.10 2.47
N SER A 255 -13.69 -16.12 3.36
CA SER A 255 -14.13 -14.76 3.01
C SER A 255 -13.17 -14.09 2.03
N ARG A 256 -13.74 -13.37 1.07
CA ARG A 256 -13.02 -12.58 0.05
C ARG A 256 -13.52 -11.15 0.01
N SER A 257 -14.22 -10.73 1.03
CA SER A 257 -14.82 -9.39 1.06
C SER A 257 -14.67 -8.77 2.43
N LEU A 258 -14.39 -7.47 2.46
CA LEU A 258 -14.32 -6.66 3.66
C LEU A 258 -14.89 -5.29 3.36
N ALA A 259 -15.75 -4.81 4.24
CA ALA A 259 -16.18 -3.42 4.22
C ALA A 259 -15.89 -2.77 5.57
N PHE A 260 -15.67 -1.48 5.56
CA PHE A 260 -15.52 -0.69 6.77
C PHE A 260 -16.15 0.70 6.60
N MET A 261 -16.55 1.28 7.72
CA MET A 261 -17.02 2.66 7.78
C MET A 261 -16.11 3.46 8.72
N LEU A 262 -15.72 4.65 8.31
CA LEU A 262 -15.01 5.62 9.12
C LEU A 262 -15.93 6.76 9.52
N CYS A 263 -15.87 7.16 10.80
CA CYS A 263 -16.58 8.32 11.30
C CYS A 263 -15.62 9.50 11.48
N GLY A 264 -15.71 10.49 10.61
CA GLY A 264 -14.81 11.65 10.57
C GLY A 264 -14.84 12.50 11.84
N LYS A 265 -15.91 12.44 12.66
CA LYS A 265 -15.97 13.17 13.93
C LYS A 265 -14.85 12.78 14.91
N HIS A 266 -14.20 11.65 14.71
CA HIS A 266 -13.05 11.20 15.50
C HIS A 266 -11.71 11.79 15.01
N ALA A 267 -11.72 12.59 13.94
CA ALA A 267 -10.52 13.24 13.42
C ALA A 267 -10.62 14.76 13.50
N LYS A 268 -9.51 15.37 13.93
CA LYS A 268 -9.32 16.82 13.92
C LYS A 268 -7.98 17.15 13.30
N GLU A 269 -7.97 18.13 12.40
CA GLU A 269 -6.75 18.73 11.89
C GLU A 269 -6.81 20.24 12.14
N GLY A 270 -6.08 20.69 13.17
CA GLY A 270 -6.20 22.06 13.67
C GLY A 270 -7.61 22.34 14.18
N THR A 271 -8.30 23.31 13.58
CA THR A 271 -9.70 23.67 13.89
C THR A 271 -10.72 22.93 13.02
N VAL A 272 -10.27 22.18 12.01
CA VAL A 272 -11.15 21.47 11.07
C VAL A 272 -11.59 20.14 11.67
N THR A 273 -12.91 19.94 11.74
CA THR A 273 -13.52 18.65 12.09
C THR A 273 -14.05 18.02 10.83
N ASP A 274 -13.69 16.77 10.60
CA ASP A 274 -14.25 15.98 9.50
C ASP A 274 -15.64 15.48 9.91
N ASN A 275 -16.69 16.01 9.28
CA ASN A 275 -18.07 15.60 9.55
C ASN A 275 -18.56 14.47 8.64
N SER A 276 -17.69 13.94 7.79
CA SER A 276 -18.03 12.90 6.85
C SER A 276 -18.16 11.52 7.52
N ARG A 277 -18.88 10.64 6.84
CA ARG A 277 -18.95 9.22 7.12
C ARG A 277 -18.77 8.51 5.79
N PHE A 278 -17.76 7.65 5.70
CA PHE A 278 -17.59 6.86 4.48
C PHE A 278 -17.64 5.39 4.80
N ALA A 279 -18.28 4.65 3.92
CA ALA A 279 -18.20 3.21 3.88
C ALA A 279 -17.48 2.78 2.60
N HIS A 280 -16.54 1.85 2.73
CA HIS A 280 -15.86 1.22 1.62
C HIS A 280 -16.12 -0.28 1.65
N PHE A 281 -16.34 -0.85 0.49
CA PHE A 281 -16.51 -2.28 0.31
C PHE A 281 -15.49 -2.79 -0.70
N PHE A 282 -14.69 -3.77 -0.29
CA PHE A 282 -13.73 -4.47 -1.13
C PHE A 282 -14.15 -5.92 -1.31
N LYS A 283 -14.03 -6.40 -2.53
CA LYS A 283 -14.21 -7.81 -2.89
C LYS A 283 -13.12 -8.16 -3.90
N SER A 284 -12.34 -9.18 -3.58
CA SER A 284 -11.34 -9.79 -4.47
C SER A 284 -12.00 -10.69 -5.51
#